data_d060cd7d891d6bf186d483714e0933b3
#
_entry.id   d060cd7d891d6bf186d483714e0933b3
#
_cell.length_a   1.000
_cell.length_b   1.000
_cell.length_c   1.000
_cell.angle_alpha   90.00
_cell.angle_beta   90.00
_cell.angle_gamma   90.00
#
_symmetry.space_group_name_H-M   'P 1'
#
loop_
_entity.id
_entity.type
_entity.pdbx_description
1 polymer ?
#
loop_
_entity_poly.entity_id
_entity_poly.type
_entity_poly.pdbx_seq_one_letter_code
_entity_poly.pdbx_strand_id
1 'polypeptide(L)'
;LLLAETPALTLIDVDWWGDDPSAVTGAIARTLRRFDLGGNIAIDFPTVSTRAERKTIDEQLGIFLQDWPHERTAMNGFGLVQIVRRLERPSLLHRIARDRRGAVARLLLRRAEMLEGAGRIALYAQPSVLDCLRDDWLEELRRRTGRQVTLRPDPGLAFDAPHAQIV
;
A
#
# COMPACT_ATOMS: atom_id res chain seq x y z
N LEU A 1 -3.43 6.70 8.53
CA LEU A 1 -4.39 5.76 7.95
C LEU A 1 -3.84 4.35 8.04
N LEU A 2 -4.59 3.43 8.62
CA LEU A 2 -4.33 2.00 8.56
C LEU A 2 -5.27 1.35 7.54
N LEU A 3 -4.74 0.40 6.77
CA LEU A 3 -5.53 -0.33 5.78
C LEU A 3 -5.52 -1.81 6.14
N ALA A 4 -6.71 -2.39 6.23
CA ALA A 4 -6.91 -3.81 6.48
C ALA A 4 -7.80 -4.42 5.39
N GLU A 5 -7.34 -5.48 4.76
CA GLU A 5 -8.13 -6.23 3.81
C GLU A 5 -8.76 -7.44 4.50
N THR A 6 -10.07 -7.54 4.37
CA THR A 6 -10.85 -8.66 4.87
C THR A 6 -11.52 -9.39 3.71
N PRO A 7 -12.05 -10.61 3.90
CA PRO A 7 -12.79 -11.29 2.83
C PRO A 7 -14.02 -10.53 2.32
N ALA A 8 -14.60 -9.64 3.13
CA ALA A 8 -15.85 -8.96 2.82
C ALA A 8 -15.66 -7.52 2.32
N LEU A 9 -14.65 -6.83 2.83
CA LEU A 9 -14.42 -5.41 2.53
C LEU A 9 -12.97 -4.99 2.84
N THR A 10 -12.53 -3.88 2.25
CA THR A 10 -11.32 -3.18 2.67
C THR A 10 -11.70 -2.14 3.73
N LEU A 11 -11.09 -2.21 4.91
CA LEU A 11 -11.25 -1.21 5.98
C LEU A 11 -10.13 -0.17 5.87
N ILE A 12 -10.50 1.10 5.98
CA ILE A 12 -9.58 2.23 6.15
C ILE A 12 -9.87 2.83 7.52
N ASP A 13 -9.01 2.56 8.48
CA ASP A 13 -9.06 3.15 9.81
C ASP A 13 -8.33 4.50 9.81
N VAL A 14 -8.99 5.53 10.30
CA VAL A 14 -8.56 6.92 10.21
C VAL A 14 -8.18 7.43 11.59
N ASP A 15 -6.91 7.35 11.93
CA ASP A 15 -6.33 8.04 13.08
C ASP A 15 -6.05 9.50 12.69
N TRP A 16 -7.00 10.38 12.95
CA TRP A 16 -6.88 11.79 12.63
C TRP A 16 -7.26 12.66 13.82
N TRP A 17 -6.40 13.61 14.16
CA TRP A 17 -6.50 14.49 15.32
C TRP A 17 -6.34 15.98 14.93
N GLY A 18 -6.54 16.32 13.67
CA GLY A 18 -6.39 17.68 13.15
C GLY A 18 -7.72 18.42 13.02
N ASP A 19 -7.63 19.73 12.87
CA ASP A 19 -8.80 20.59 12.67
C ASP A 19 -9.19 20.77 11.18
N ASP A 20 -8.33 20.29 10.25
CA ASP A 20 -8.58 20.40 8.81
C ASP A 20 -9.06 19.09 8.18
N PRO A 21 -10.37 18.93 7.94
CA PRO A 21 -10.93 17.75 7.29
C PRO A 21 -10.40 17.52 5.86
N SER A 22 -9.94 18.57 5.17
CA SER A 22 -9.48 18.47 3.79
C SER A 22 -8.20 17.65 3.68
N ALA A 23 -7.32 17.73 4.66
CA ALA A 23 -6.07 17.00 4.71
C ALA A 23 -6.32 15.48 4.77
N VAL A 24 -7.21 15.04 5.64
CA VAL A 24 -7.52 13.61 5.83
C VAL A 24 -8.34 13.06 4.67
N THR A 25 -9.36 13.75 4.20
CA THR A 25 -10.18 13.32 3.06
C THR A 25 -9.39 13.27 1.76
N GLY A 26 -8.48 14.23 1.56
CA GLY A 26 -7.52 14.22 0.47
C GLY A 26 -6.53 13.04 0.55
N ALA A 27 -6.06 12.69 1.75
CA ALA A 27 -5.22 11.51 1.96
C ALA A 27 -5.97 10.21 1.64
N ILE A 28 -7.23 10.10 2.08
CA ILE A 28 -8.10 8.95 1.76
C ILE A 28 -8.28 8.83 0.25
N ALA A 29 -8.63 9.91 -0.44
CA ALA A 29 -8.84 9.90 -1.89
C ALA A 29 -7.57 9.50 -2.67
N ARG A 30 -6.40 9.98 -2.25
CA ARG A 30 -5.11 9.54 -2.81
C ARG A 30 -4.85 8.06 -2.57
N THR A 31 -5.19 7.56 -1.38
CA THR A 31 -5.01 6.16 -0.99
C THR A 31 -5.89 5.24 -1.83
N LEU A 32 -7.18 5.56 -1.98
CA LEU A 32 -8.12 4.82 -2.81
C LEU A 32 -7.62 4.67 -4.25
N ARG A 33 -7.10 5.75 -4.84
CA ARG A 33 -6.57 5.74 -6.20
C ARG A 33 -5.23 5.01 -6.30
N ARG A 34 -4.29 5.28 -5.37
CA ARG A 34 -2.94 4.69 -5.39
C ARG A 34 -2.95 3.18 -5.30
N PHE A 35 -3.84 2.64 -4.47
CA PHE A 35 -3.96 1.19 -4.28
C PHE A 35 -4.97 0.55 -5.23
N ASP A 36 -5.62 1.34 -6.10
CA ASP A 36 -6.69 0.91 -7.02
C ASP A 36 -7.75 0.10 -6.26
N LEU A 37 -8.25 0.69 -5.18
CA LEU A 37 -9.24 0.03 -4.34
C LEU A 37 -10.59 -0.05 -5.04
N GLY A 38 -11.25 -1.17 -4.91
CA GLY A 38 -12.59 -1.42 -5.43
C GLY A 38 -13.33 -2.47 -4.59
N GLY A 39 -14.53 -2.78 -4.95
CA GLY A 39 -15.43 -3.60 -4.14
C GLY A 39 -16.04 -2.79 -2.99
N ASN A 40 -16.28 -3.45 -1.87
CA ASN A 40 -16.76 -2.81 -0.65
C ASN A 40 -15.60 -2.21 0.14
N ILE A 41 -15.72 -0.95 0.52
CA ILE A 41 -14.74 -0.22 1.31
C ILE A 41 -15.47 0.44 2.47
N ALA A 42 -14.97 0.27 3.68
CA ALA A 42 -15.44 0.99 4.85
C ALA A 42 -14.33 1.97 5.30
N ILE A 43 -14.72 3.20 5.57
CA ILE A 43 -13.85 4.21 6.15
C ILE A 43 -14.37 4.49 7.54
N ASP A 44 -13.54 4.24 8.53
CA ASP A 44 -13.84 4.46 9.94
C ASP A 44 -13.10 5.70 10.42
N PHE A 45 -13.84 6.79 10.56
CA PHE A 45 -13.32 8.05 11.10
C PHE A 45 -13.42 8.05 12.62
N PRO A 46 -12.59 8.81 13.32
CA PRO A 46 -12.80 9.10 14.73
C PRO A 46 -14.23 9.60 14.99
N THR A 47 -14.75 9.34 16.16
CA THR A 47 -16.09 9.82 16.54
C THR A 47 -16.16 11.33 16.44
N VAL A 48 -16.94 11.85 15.50
CA VAL A 48 -17.20 13.26 15.28
C VAL A 48 -18.47 13.65 15.99
N SER A 49 -18.38 14.56 16.95
CA SER A 49 -19.44 14.86 17.90
C SER A 49 -20.65 15.53 17.26
N THR A 50 -20.44 16.46 16.34
CA THR A 50 -21.52 17.27 15.78
C THR A 50 -21.95 16.79 14.39
N ARG A 51 -23.23 16.98 14.09
CA ARG A 51 -23.76 16.72 12.74
C ARG A 51 -23.14 17.64 11.69
N ALA A 52 -22.80 18.89 12.09
CA ALA A 52 -22.21 19.87 11.18
C ALA A 52 -20.82 19.44 10.73
N GLU A 53 -19.96 19.02 11.66
CA GLU A 53 -18.61 18.50 11.34
C GLU A 53 -18.69 17.26 10.46
N ARG A 54 -19.55 16.29 10.76
CA ARG A 54 -19.76 15.11 9.90
C ARG A 54 -20.15 15.50 8.48
N LYS A 55 -21.04 16.50 8.34
CA LYS A 55 -21.45 17.03 7.04
C LYS A 55 -20.28 17.68 6.29
N THR A 56 -19.44 18.44 6.98
CA THR A 56 -18.25 19.07 6.38
C THR A 56 -17.27 18.01 5.87
N ILE A 57 -16.98 16.98 6.66
CA ILE A 57 -16.10 15.87 6.23
C ILE A 57 -16.70 15.15 5.02
N ASP A 58 -18.00 14.89 5.05
CA ASP A 58 -18.72 14.22 3.98
C ASP A 58 -18.69 15.02 2.66
N GLU A 59 -18.89 16.33 2.74
CA GLU A 59 -18.79 17.25 1.58
C GLU A 59 -17.38 17.28 1.01
N GLN A 60 -16.34 17.38 1.87
CA GLN A 60 -14.94 17.34 1.45
C GLN A 60 -14.57 16.01 0.79
N LEU A 61 -15.02 14.91 1.36
CA LEU A 61 -14.81 13.60 0.76
C LEU A 61 -15.46 13.52 -0.63
N GLY A 62 -16.66 14.08 -0.79
CA GLY A 62 -17.34 14.18 -2.08
C GLY A 62 -16.55 14.99 -3.11
N ILE A 63 -15.98 16.12 -2.71
CA ILE A 63 -15.14 16.96 -3.58
C ILE A 63 -13.91 16.17 -4.07
N PHE A 64 -13.19 15.52 -3.15
CA PHE A 64 -11.98 14.78 -3.50
C PHE A 64 -12.24 13.51 -4.30
N LEU A 65 -13.46 12.96 -4.27
CA LEU A 65 -13.86 11.74 -4.98
C LEU A 65 -14.69 11.99 -6.24
N GLN A 66 -14.98 13.25 -6.61
CA GLN A 66 -15.88 13.59 -7.72
C GLN A 66 -15.55 12.90 -9.05
N ASP A 67 -14.26 12.73 -9.36
CA ASP A 67 -13.77 12.11 -10.61
C ASP A 67 -13.44 10.60 -10.44
N TRP A 68 -13.86 9.99 -9.33
CA TRP A 68 -13.62 8.59 -9.04
C TRP A 68 -14.97 7.87 -8.94
N PRO A 69 -15.38 7.08 -9.96
CA PRO A 69 -16.70 6.47 -10.00
C PRO A 69 -16.95 5.55 -8.81
N HIS A 70 -17.94 5.86 -8.01
CA HIS A 70 -18.33 5.10 -6.81
C HIS A 70 -19.75 5.47 -6.37
N GLU A 71 -20.30 4.64 -5.51
CA GLU A 71 -21.46 4.95 -4.68
C GLU A 71 -21.01 4.99 -3.21
N ARG A 72 -21.60 5.85 -2.40
CA ARG A 72 -21.28 5.91 -0.98
C ARG A 72 -22.46 6.32 -0.12
N THR A 73 -22.40 5.94 1.14
CA THR A 73 -23.30 6.47 2.18
C THR A 73 -22.81 7.84 2.66
N ALA A 74 -23.72 8.63 3.23
CA ALA A 74 -23.29 9.72 4.09
C ALA A 74 -22.62 9.15 5.36
N MET A 75 -21.77 9.96 6.01
CA MET A 75 -21.16 9.59 7.29
C MET A 75 -22.25 9.42 8.35
N ASN A 76 -22.28 8.27 9.00
CA ASN A 76 -23.24 7.98 10.06
C ASN A 76 -22.80 8.57 11.42
N GLY A 77 -23.62 8.39 12.46
CA GLY A 77 -23.35 8.92 13.79
C GLY A 77 -22.12 8.33 14.49
N PHE A 78 -21.59 7.22 14.00
CA PHE A 78 -20.40 6.56 14.52
C PHE A 78 -19.12 6.89 13.75
N GLY A 79 -19.19 7.76 12.73
CA GLY A 79 -18.03 8.11 11.90
C GLY A 79 -17.82 7.19 10.68
N LEU A 80 -18.69 6.20 10.46
CA LEU A 80 -18.52 5.25 9.38
C LEU A 80 -19.09 5.78 8.06
N VAL A 81 -18.28 5.65 6.99
CA VAL A 81 -18.67 5.83 5.58
C VAL A 81 -18.44 4.53 4.84
N GLN A 82 -19.46 4.04 4.13
CA GLN A 82 -19.32 2.90 3.24
C GLN A 82 -19.25 3.38 1.80
N ILE A 83 -18.30 2.82 1.06
CA ILE A 83 -18.11 3.07 -0.37
C ILE A 83 -18.24 1.74 -1.11
N VAL A 84 -18.93 1.77 -2.26
CA VAL A 84 -18.95 0.65 -3.21
C VAL A 84 -18.44 1.16 -4.56
N ARG A 85 -17.43 0.49 -5.07
CA ARG A 85 -16.89 0.71 -6.41
C ARG A 85 -16.79 -0.61 -7.16
N ARG A 86 -17.09 -0.58 -8.45
CA ARG A 86 -16.90 -1.77 -9.28
C ARG A 86 -15.48 -2.31 -9.15
N LEU A 87 -15.35 -3.59 -8.81
CA LEU A 87 -14.07 -4.29 -8.74
C LEU A 87 -13.70 -4.80 -10.14
N GLU A 88 -12.82 -4.09 -10.82
CA GLU A 88 -12.36 -4.48 -12.16
C GLU A 88 -11.20 -5.47 -12.11
N ARG A 89 -10.37 -5.37 -11.08
CA ARG A 89 -9.20 -6.22 -10.84
C ARG A 89 -8.83 -6.22 -9.35
N PRO A 90 -8.03 -7.19 -8.89
CA PRO A 90 -7.55 -7.20 -7.51
C PRO A 90 -6.72 -5.94 -7.21
N SER A 91 -7.02 -5.28 -6.09
CA SER A 91 -6.29 -4.11 -5.61
C SER A 91 -4.79 -4.43 -5.39
N LEU A 92 -3.96 -3.40 -5.28
CA LEU A 92 -2.56 -3.58 -4.94
C LEU A 92 -2.41 -4.23 -3.55
N LEU A 93 -3.27 -3.87 -2.58
CA LEU A 93 -3.28 -4.50 -1.26
C LEU A 93 -3.57 -5.99 -1.36
N HIS A 94 -4.61 -6.37 -2.10
CA HIS A 94 -4.97 -7.77 -2.29
C HIS A 94 -3.83 -8.57 -2.94
N ARG A 95 -3.17 -7.99 -3.94
CA ARG A 95 -2.02 -8.62 -4.61
C ARG A 95 -0.85 -8.83 -3.65
N ILE A 96 -0.55 -7.84 -2.79
CA ILE A 96 0.50 -7.94 -1.77
C ILE A 96 0.12 -8.98 -0.71
N ALA A 97 -1.12 -8.97 -0.23
CA ALA A 97 -1.60 -9.91 0.78
C ALA A 97 -1.54 -11.37 0.30
N ARG A 98 -1.87 -11.61 -0.97
CA ARG A 98 -1.84 -12.98 -1.56
C ARG A 98 -0.44 -13.48 -1.85
N ASP A 99 0.50 -12.60 -2.18
CA ASP A 99 1.89 -12.96 -2.52
C ASP A 99 2.88 -12.09 -1.73
N ARG A 100 2.85 -12.22 -0.40
CA ARG A 100 3.75 -11.45 0.48
C ARG A 100 5.23 -11.70 0.17
N ARG A 101 5.60 -12.97 -0.12
CA ARG A 101 6.99 -13.32 -0.44
C ARG A 101 7.47 -12.66 -1.72
N GLY A 102 6.68 -12.77 -2.79
CA GLY A 102 6.99 -12.10 -4.05
C GLY A 102 6.94 -10.57 -3.95
N ALA A 103 6.07 -9.99 -3.10
CA ALA A 103 6.07 -8.56 -2.86
C ALA A 103 7.35 -8.09 -2.18
N VAL A 104 7.83 -8.81 -1.15
CA VAL A 104 9.10 -8.53 -0.46
C VAL A 104 10.30 -8.74 -1.38
N ALA A 105 10.28 -9.76 -2.24
CA ALA A 105 11.32 -9.98 -3.24
C ALA A 105 11.42 -8.80 -4.25
N ARG A 106 10.28 -8.29 -4.72
CA ARG A 106 10.24 -7.11 -5.61
C ARG A 106 10.73 -5.84 -4.90
N LEU A 107 10.41 -5.68 -3.61
CA LEU A 107 10.92 -4.57 -2.80
C LEU A 107 12.45 -4.64 -2.66
N LEU A 108 13.00 -5.84 -2.46
CA LEU A 108 14.44 -6.06 -2.40
C LEU A 108 15.13 -5.65 -3.70
N LEU A 109 14.58 -6.08 -4.86
CA LEU A 109 15.10 -5.67 -6.18
C LEU A 109 15.04 -4.14 -6.35
N ARG A 110 13.95 -3.50 -5.95
CA ARG A 110 13.81 -2.05 -6.03
C ARG A 110 14.84 -1.32 -5.17
N ARG A 111 15.10 -1.80 -3.95
CA ARG A 111 16.16 -1.26 -3.08
C ARG A 111 17.54 -1.44 -3.71
N ALA A 112 17.81 -2.60 -4.29
CA ALA A 112 19.06 -2.88 -4.97
C ALA A 112 19.32 -1.99 -6.19
N GLU A 113 18.28 -1.72 -6.99
CA GLU A 113 18.34 -0.84 -8.15
C GLU A 113 18.72 0.60 -7.78
N MET A 114 18.34 1.04 -6.58
CA MET A 114 18.60 2.41 -6.09
C MET A 114 19.93 2.58 -5.36
N LEU A 115 20.74 1.52 -5.26
CA LEU A 115 22.05 1.62 -4.61
C LEU A 115 23.03 2.44 -5.47
N GLU A 116 23.69 3.39 -4.85
CA GLU A 116 24.76 4.19 -5.44
C GLU A 116 26.14 3.63 -5.05
N GLY A 117 27.16 3.89 -5.87
CA GLY A 117 28.52 3.46 -5.62
C GLY A 117 29.00 2.38 -6.60
N ALA A 118 30.28 2.03 -6.54
CA ALA A 118 30.92 0.97 -7.35
C ALA A 118 31.00 -0.32 -6.53
N GLY A 119 30.93 -1.48 -7.20
CA GLY A 119 31.03 -2.80 -6.55
C GLY A 119 29.96 -3.78 -7.02
N ARG A 120 29.85 -4.90 -6.32
CA ARG A 120 28.85 -5.92 -6.55
C ARG A 120 27.64 -5.67 -5.64
N ILE A 121 26.47 -6.05 -6.07
CA ILE A 121 25.27 -6.01 -5.24
C ILE A 121 25.11 -7.35 -4.51
N ALA A 122 25.01 -7.31 -3.19
CA ALA A 122 24.61 -8.44 -2.38
C ALA A 122 23.17 -8.26 -1.88
N LEU A 123 22.31 -9.25 -2.14
CA LEU A 123 20.89 -9.27 -1.74
C LEU A 123 20.73 -10.18 -0.53
N TYR A 124 20.37 -9.61 0.61
CA TYR A 124 20.15 -10.32 1.87
C TYR A 124 18.66 -10.44 2.16
N ALA A 125 18.19 -11.64 2.33
CA ALA A 125 16.82 -11.92 2.76
C ALA A 125 16.69 -13.36 3.29
N GLN A 126 15.54 -13.64 3.89
CA GLN A 126 15.19 -15.03 4.20
C GLN A 126 15.20 -15.89 2.95
N PRO A 127 15.60 -17.18 3.04
CA PRO A 127 15.63 -18.10 1.91
C PRO A 127 14.32 -18.10 1.11
N SER A 128 13.17 -18.16 1.80
CA SER A 128 11.84 -18.17 1.17
C SER A 128 11.49 -16.92 0.36
N VAL A 129 12.18 -15.80 0.57
CA VAL A 129 12.06 -14.58 -0.23
C VAL A 129 12.99 -14.65 -1.44
N LEU A 130 14.23 -15.12 -1.24
CA LEU A 130 15.19 -15.29 -2.34
C LEU A 130 14.70 -16.32 -3.37
N ASP A 131 14.02 -17.38 -2.94
CA ASP A 131 13.40 -18.38 -3.82
C ASP A 131 12.31 -17.81 -4.74
N CYS A 132 11.79 -16.62 -4.42
CA CYS A 132 10.84 -15.90 -5.26
C CYS A 132 11.50 -15.02 -6.33
N LEU A 133 12.84 -14.86 -6.28
CA LEU A 133 13.57 -14.09 -7.28
C LEU A 133 13.74 -14.92 -8.56
N ARG A 134 13.21 -14.41 -9.64
CA ARG A 134 13.29 -15.05 -10.96
C ARG A 134 14.59 -14.67 -11.65
N ASP A 135 15.11 -15.56 -12.45
CA ASP A 135 16.36 -15.33 -13.20
C ASP A 135 16.26 -14.11 -14.12
N ASP A 136 15.12 -13.95 -14.82
CA ASP A 136 14.87 -12.80 -15.70
C ASP A 136 14.88 -11.45 -14.93
N TRP A 137 14.43 -11.44 -13.69
CA TRP A 137 14.49 -10.23 -12.84
C TRP A 137 15.92 -9.91 -12.39
N LEU A 138 16.69 -10.93 -12.07
CA LEU A 138 18.10 -10.77 -11.69
C LEU A 138 18.95 -10.31 -12.87
N GLU A 139 18.69 -10.83 -14.07
CA GLU A 139 19.33 -10.37 -15.30
C GLU A 139 18.98 -8.91 -15.61
N GLU A 140 17.72 -8.53 -15.48
CA GLU A 140 17.29 -7.15 -15.66
C GLU A 140 17.95 -6.21 -14.63
N LEU A 141 18.08 -6.62 -13.36
CA LEU A 141 18.78 -5.84 -12.34
C LEU A 141 20.25 -5.67 -12.71
N ARG A 142 20.94 -6.74 -13.17
CA ARG A 142 22.34 -6.66 -13.64
C ARG A 142 22.46 -5.71 -14.83
N ARG A 143 21.53 -5.81 -15.79
CA ARG A 143 21.52 -4.95 -16.99
C ARG A 143 21.33 -3.47 -16.63
N ARG A 144 20.40 -3.15 -15.72
CA ARG A 144 20.12 -1.77 -15.32
C ARG A 144 21.23 -1.15 -14.50
N THR A 145 21.83 -1.93 -13.62
CA THR A 145 22.85 -1.41 -12.68
C THR A 145 24.27 -1.54 -13.21
N GLY A 146 24.51 -2.36 -14.23
CA GLY A 146 25.86 -2.69 -14.71
C GLY A 146 26.67 -3.52 -13.70
N ARG A 147 26.04 -4.10 -12.67
CA ARG A 147 26.72 -4.74 -11.55
C ARG A 147 26.40 -6.24 -11.46
N GLN A 148 27.35 -6.98 -10.93
CA GLN A 148 27.12 -8.38 -10.54
C GLN A 148 26.21 -8.43 -9.32
N VAL A 149 25.28 -9.40 -9.30
CA VAL A 149 24.32 -9.61 -8.20
C VAL A 149 24.56 -10.96 -7.58
N THR A 150 24.70 -11.00 -6.26
CA THR A 150 24.85 -12.23 -5.47
C THR A 150 23.71 -12.35 -4.45
N LEU A 151 23.21 -13.56 -4.25
CA LEU A 151 22.20 -13.85 -3.25
C LEU A 151 22.88 -14.28 -1.94
N ARG A 152 22.42 -13.76 -0.83
CA ARG A 152 22.92 -14.05 0.52
C ARG A 152 21.74 -14.44 1.42
N PRO A 153 21.40 -15.71 1.50
CA PRO A 153 20.36 -16.19 2.38
C PRO A 153 20.74 -15.94 3.84
N ASP A 154 19.83 -15.33 4.58
CA ASP A 154 19.97 -15.10 6.02
C ASP A 154 18.64 -15.47 6.72
N PRO A 155 18.57 -16.67 7.33
CA PRO A 155 17.39 -17.12 8.06
C PRO A 155 17.07 -16.28 9.32
N GLY A 156 18.05 -15.54 9.84
CA GLY A 156 17.89 -14.69 11.03
C GLY A 156 17.23 -13.35 10.75
N LEU A 157 17.13 -12.94 9.49
CA LEU A 157 16.47 -11.69 9.14
C LEU A 157 14.95 -11.77 9.35
N ALA A 158 14.36 -10.65 9.80
CA ALA A 158 12.92 -10.52 9.80
C ALA A 158 12.41 -10.56 8.34
N PHE A 159 11.22 -11.15 8.16
CA PHE A 159 10.65 -11.39 6.84
C PHE A 159 10.51 -10.12 6.00
N ASP A 160 10.17 -9.01 6.62
CA ASP A 160 9.94 -7.69 6.01
C ASP A 160 11.16 -6.78 6.01
N ALA A 161 12.31 -7.28 6.46
CA ALA A 161 13.57 -6.54 6.52
C ALA A 161 14.65 -7.01 5.51
N PRO A 162 14.31 -7.37 4.25
CA PRO A 162 15.32 -7.67 3.26
C PRO A 162 16.13 -6.41 2.96
N HIS A 163 17.41 -6.56 2.69
CA HIS A 163 18.24 -5.42 2.32
C HIS A 163 19.23 -5.77 1.22
N ALA A 164 19.70 -4.73 0.54
CA ALA A 164 20.73 -4.84 -0.47
C ALA A 164 21.87 -3.89 -0.11
N GLN A 165 23.09 -4.29 -0.40
CA GLN A 165 24.28 -3.44 -0.19
C GLN A 165 25.32 -3.66 -1.28
N ILE A 166 26.19 -2.67 -1.45
CA ILE A 166 27.39 -2.79 -2.28
C ILE A 166 28.50 -3.47 -1.47
N VAL A 167 29.15 -4.46 -2.08
CA VAL A 167 30.27 -5.23 -1.53
C VAL A 167 31.42 -5.32 -2.56
#